data_c7587aa995c2f0eda92bd5654314e815
#
_entry.id   c7587aa995c2f0eda92bd5654314e815
#
_cell.length_a   1.000
_cell.length_b   1.000
_cell.length_c   1.000
_cell.angle_alpha   90.00
_cell.angle_beta   90.00
_cell.angle_gamma   90.00
#
_symmetry.space_group_name_H-M   'P 1'
#
loop_
_entity.id
_entity.type
_entity.pdbx_description
1 polymer ?
#
loop_
_entity_poly.entity_id
_entity_poly.type
_entity_poly.pdbx_seq_one_letter_code
_entity_poly.pdbx_strand_id
1 'polypeptide(L)'
;DKLLGRSLTDLFSIAADEENVRPDRPLAFLVGARNTLNSLPVNMVGGGSLLLELSGKAAFDEEGNFLGYRGSARDVTESRDRLRDSDRMAQFDDLTGLANRRRMDMTLANTLASYRNSKRSCALMMLDLDRFKPVNDTYGHPVGDELLKQVAARIQKIVGSKGEVGRFGGDEFQVILSDMDDRGQLGDLAQRLIQMISQPYPINGSRLVIGVSIGMAVAPYDGLESHELVEAADLALYAAKGGGRAQYRFYSGEMKEGAKRRRQIEEELRNVLDTDQLAMHYQPIVNAQTQMVANFESLIRWHHPERGKISPAEFIPVAEDIDMIKPLGEWALARACRDATQWPDDIGVAVNISALQFECDDFPSVVRTVLSETGLSPSRLVLEITESVFLGGSNRTQRKFEELKKIGVKLALDDFGTGYSSLSYLRTAPFDKIKIDQSFVRGCTEPGNNNPAIMSAIVNLADALKMATVAEGVETKDELKLVVDRGATHIQGYIYGRPMPADAVLVTHRGGNVSAAAQGFASSRPERKTMLRTVAVRHDGHVYTGRVRNISETGALIEGLWNVPVGTSFSVELSDRLVVQATARWSKDDRMGVVFDRSIDLASLRAQPRALAS
;
A
#
# COMPACT_ATOMS: atom_id res chain seq x y z
N ASP A 1 58.36 40.14 2.51
CA ASP A 1 59.76 39.93 2.19
C ASP A 1 60.06 38.62 1.46
N LYS A 2 59.29 37.57 1.62
CA LYS A 2 59.50 36.28 0.92
C LYS A 2 59.11 36.26 -0.58
N LEU A 3 58.46 37.30 -1.07
CA LEU A 3 57.96 37.40 -2.45
C LEU A 3 58.85 38.33 -3.33
N LEU A 4 59.72 39.14 -2.71
CA LEU A 4 60.58 40.08 -3.42
C LEU A 4 61.56 39.34 -4.28
N GLY A 5 61.71 39.76 -5.56
CA GLY A 5 62.64 39.19 -6.52
C GLY A 5 62.22 37.91 -7.22
N ARG A 6 61.02 37.43 -6.97
CA ARG A 6 60.48 36.23 -7.65
C ARG A 6 59.53 36.61 -8.79
N SER A 7 59.50 35.80 -9.84
CA SER A 7 58.57 35.99 -10.97
C SER A 7 57.14 35.74 -10.57
N LEU A 8 56.20 36.47 -11.16
CA LEU A 8 54.76 36.27 -11.00
C LEU A 8 54.35 34.83 -11.37
N THR A 9 55.01 34.26 -12.36
CA THR A 9 54.82 32.89 -12.83
C THR A 9 55.36 31.82 -11.89
N ASP A 10 56.31 32.18 -10.99
CA ASP A 10 56.81 31.25 -9.97
C ASP A 10 56.00 31.29 -8.71
N LEU A 11 55.26 32.38 -8.52
CA LEU A 11 54.40 32.59 -7.33
C LEU A 11 52.97 32.12 -7.50
N PHE A 12 52.45 32.17 -8.71
CA PHE A 12 51.04 31.93 -8.99
C PHE A 12 50.82 30.96 -10.15
N SER A 13 49.79 30.16 -10.04
CA SER A 13 49.23 29.34 -11.10
C SER A 13 47.77 29.75 -11.34
N ILE A 14 47.29 29.65 -12.57
CA ILE A 14 45.89 29.94 -12.87
C ILE A 14 45.03 28.96 -12.10
N ALA A 15 44.05 29.46 -11.33
CA ALA A 15 43.07 28.62 -10.70
C ALA A 15 42.15 28.00 -11.78
N ALA A 16 41.95 26.69 -11.73
CA ALA A 16 40.99 26.02 -12.59
C ALA A 16 39.57 26.52 -12.19
N ASP A 17 38.98 27.35 -13.04
CA ASP A 17 37.59 27.80 -12.90
C ASP A 17 36.75 27.05 -13.92
N GLU A 18 35.70 26.36 -13.46
CA GLU A 18 34.86 25.47 -14.30
C GLU A 18 34.07 26.23 -15.40
N GLU A 19 33.93 27.57 -15.32
CA GLU A 19 33.03 28.29 -16.24
C GLU A 19 33.67 29.16 -17.30
N ASN A 20 34.92 29.64 -17.21
CA ASN A 20 35.37 30.70 -18.13
C ASN A 20 36.86 30.77 -18.57
N VAL A 21 37.74 29.87 -18.19
CA VAL A 21 39.13 29.88 -18.66
C VAL A 21 39.50 28.56 -19.29
N ARG A 22 39.82 28.57 -20.59
CA ARG A 22 40.44 27.41 -21.25
C ARG A 22 41.73 27.08 -20.51
N PRO A 23 41.83 25.87 -19.90
CA PRO A 23 42.98 25.50 -19.05
C PRO A 23 44.32 25.42 -19.78
N ASP A 24 44.33 25.68 -21.09
CA ASP A 24 45.44 25.44 -21.98
C ASP A 24 46.42 26.61 -22.08
N ARG A 25 46.20 27.75 -21.39
CA ARG A 25 47.10 28.90 -21.44
C ARG A 25 47.79 29.11 -20.09
N PRO A 26 49.09 28.76 -19.95
CA PRO A 26 49.84 29.01 -18.73
C PRO A 26 49.89 30.51 -18.42
N LEU A 27 49.96 30.87 -17.12
CA LEU A 27 50.06 32.25 -16.66
C LEU A 27 51.20 32.99 -17.38
N ALA A 28 52.31 32.31 -17.68
CA ALA A 28 53.44 32.83 -18.46
C ALA A 28 53.01 33.35 -19.83
N PHE A 29 52.04 32.73 -20.49
CA PHE A 29 51.57 33.21 -21.80
C PHE A 29 50.77 34.51 -21.66
N LEU A 30 49.91 34.63 -20.63
CA LEU A 30 49.12 35.84 -20.37
C LEU A 30 50.00 37.01 -19.98
N VAL A 31 51.03 36.78 -19.16
CA VAL A 31 51.97 37.75 -18.73
C VAL A 31 52.93 38.16 -19.92
N GLY A 32 53.34 37.18 -20.74
CA GLY A 32 54.16 37.42 -21.92
C GLY A 32 53.49 38.24 -23.02
N ALA A 33 52.14 38.16 -23.11
CA ALA A 33 51.37 38.95 -24.07
C ALA A 33 51.26 40.44 -23.70
N ARG A 34 51.73 40.87 -22.52
CA ARG A 34 51.77 42.26 -22.01
C ARG A 34 50.36 42.91 -21.96
N ASN A 35 49.28 42.11 -21.90
CA ASN A 35 47.90 42.59 -21.82
C ASN A 35 47.53 42.97 -20.38
N THR A 36 46.54 43.83 -20.24
CA THR A 36 45.93 44.11 -18.93
C THR A 36 45.37 42.83 -18.32
N LEU A 37 45.73 42.54 -17.08
CA LEU A 37 45.13 41.46 -16.28
C LEU A 37 43.93 42.02 -15.57
N ASN A 38 42.77 41.50 -15.87
CA ASN A 38 41.52 41.91 -15.24
C ASN A 38 40.98 40.73 -14.43
N SER A 39 40.98 40.87 -13.09
CA SER A 39 40.37 39.92 -12.14
C SER A 39 40.70 38.44 -12.44
N LEU A 40 42.01 38.17 -12.71
CA LEU A 40 42.48 36.83 -13.06
C LEU A 40 42.60 35.98 -11.79
N PRO A 41 41.81 34.87 -11.67
CA PRO A 41 41.90 34.00 -10.50
C PRO A 41 43.17 33.14 -10.55
N VAL A 42 43.96 33.18 -9.49
CA VAL A 42 45.21 32.42 -9.35
C VAL A 42 45.35 31.78 -7.97
N ASN A 43 45.99 30.62 -7.95
CA ASN A 43 46.40 29.95 -6.72
C ASN A 43 47.88 30.27 -6.43
N MET A 44 48.23 30.41 -5.16
CA MET A 44 49.63 30.60 -4.74
C MET A 44 50.38 29.26 -4.79
N VAL A 45 51.47 29.20 -5.53
CA VAL A 45 52.32 28.01 -5.65
C VAL A 45 53.04 27.76 -4.31
N GLY A 46 52.74 26.60 -3.67
CA GLY A 46 53.29 26.23 -2.37
C GLY A 46 52.70 26.94 -1.16
N GLY A 47 51.59 27.68 -1.32
CA GLY A 47 50.99 28.53 -0.28
C GLY A 47 49.65 28.04 0.30
N GLY A 48 49.28 26.76 0.18
CA GLY A 48 47.99 26.26 0.66
C GLY A 48 46.83 26.60 -0.27
N SER A 49 45.58 26.65 0.25
CA SER A 49 44.35 26.89 -0.52
C SER A 49 44.03 28.38 -0.75
N LEU A 50 45.03 29.26 -0.81
CA LEU A 50 44.82 30.70 -0.99
C LEU A 50 44.50 31.03 -2.45
N LEU A 51 43.28 31.54 -2.68
CA LEU A 51 42.79 31.98 -3.98
C LEU A 51 42.92 33.53 -4.06
N LEU A 52 43.67 34.00 -5.01
CA LEU A 52 43.88 35.44 -5.23
C LEU A 52 43.29 35.85 -6.58
N GLU A 53 42.80 37.06 -6.65
CA GLU A 53 42.36 37.72 -7.87
C GLU A 53 43.41 38.78 -8.26
N LEU A 54 44.10 38.54 -9.39
CA LEU A 54 45.14 39.45 -9.89
C LEU A 54 44.54 40.46 -10.87
N SER A 55 44.79 41.73 -10.62
CA SER A 55 44.48 42.83 -11.55
C SER A 55 45.71 43.69 -11.75
N GLY A 56 46.08 43.95 -13.00
CA GLY A 56 47.28 44.72 -13.25
C GLY A 56 47.44 45.17 -14.71
N LYS A 57 48.24 46.18 -14.91
CA LYS A 57 48.61 46.69 -16.23
C LYS A 57 50.07 46.54 -16.46
N ALA A 58 50.50 46.29 -17.70
CA ALA A 58 51.85 46.29 -18.10
C ALA A 58 52.43 47.71 -17.93
N ALA A 59 53.60 47.80 -17.36
CA ALA A 59 54.35 49.06 -17.17
C ALA A 59 55.57 49.07 -18.12
N PHE A 60 55.84 50.23 -18.69
CA PHE A 60 56.94 50.46 -19.65
C PHE A 60 57.78 51.67 -19.20
N ASP A 61 59.05 51.70 -19.54
CA ASP A 61 59.91 52.89 -19.36
C ASP A 61 59.64 53.93 -20.44
N GLU A 62 60.40 55.09 -20.38
CA GLU A 62 60.27 56.15 -21.36
C GLU A 62 60.74 55.75 -22.77
N GLU A 63 61.50 54.66 -22.87
CA GLU A 63 62.02 54.10 -24.12
C GLU A 63 61.11 52.98 -24.67
N GLY A 64 60.01 52.64 -23.98
CA GLY A 64 59.07 51.63 -24.40
C GLY A 64 59.47 50.21 -24.02
N ASN A 65 60.48 50.02 -23.17
CA ASN A 65 60.85 48.68 -22.68
C ASN A 65 59.90 48.23 -21.56
N PHE A 66 59.55 46.96 -21.58
CA PHE A 66 58.63 46.38 -20.58
C PHE A 66 59.36 46.28 -19.22
N LEU A 67 58.85 46.98 -18.21
CA LEU A 67 59.32 46.97 -16.81
C LEU A 67 58.68 45.95 -15.93
N GLY A 68 57.54 45.34 -16.35
CA GLY A 68 56.77 44.39 -15.55
C GLY A 68 55.31 44.77 -15.46
N TYR A 69 54.64 44.27 -14.46
CA TYR A 69 53.26 44.59 -14.16
C TYR A 69 53.11 45.42 -12.89
N ARG A 70 52.22 46.40 -12.91
CA ARG A 70 51.82 47.14 -11.73
C ARG A 70 50.38 46.85 -11.49
N GLY A 71 50.00 46.28 -10.30
CA GLY A 71 48.69 45.89 -10.01
C GLY A 71 48.43 45.52 -8.53
N SER A 72 47.35 44.87 -8.27
CA SER A 72 46.97 44.38 -6.96
C SER A 72 46.61 42.90 -7.01
N ALA A 73 46.82 42.21 -5.89
CA ALA A 73 46.32 40.87 -5.62
C ALA A 73 45.34 40.98 -4.47
N ARG A 74 44.12 40.54 -4.67
CA ARG A 74 43.06 40.52 -3.65
C ARG A 74 42.80 39.09 -3.24
N ASP A 75 42.79 38.83 -1.93
CA ASP A 75 42.34 37.57 -1.40
C ASP A 75 40.83 37.46 -1.54
N VAL A 76 40.39 36.45 -2.28
CA VAL A 76 38.97 36.19 -2.54
C VAL A 76 38.54 34.80 -2.03
N THR A 77 39.38 34.12 -1.26
CA THR A 77 39.17 32.76 -0.76
C THR A 77 37.84 32.68 0.02
N GLU A 78 37.70 33.47 1.09
CA GLU A 78 36.46 33.50 1.88
C GLU A 78 35.22 33.90 1.08
N SER A 79 35.36 34.89 0.18
CA SER A 79 34.22 35.36 -0.61
C SER A 79 33.71 34.32 -1.60
N ARG A 80 34.62 33.55 -2.21
CA ARG A 80 34.28 32.45 -3.10
C ARG A 80 33.74 31.24 -2.38
N ASP A 81 34.35 30.91 -1.24
CA ASP A 81 33.81 29.80 -0.41
C ASP A 81 32.40 30.11 0.07
N ARG A 82 32.14 31.36 0.52
CA ARG A 82 30.77 31.78 0.88
C ARG A 82 29.81 31.76 -0.30
N LEU A 83 30.25 32.12 -1.50
CA LEU A 83 29.42 32.03 -2.71
C LEU A 83 29.13 30.56 -3.07
N ARG A 84 30.16 29.70 -3.03
CA ARG A 84 29.99 28.25 -3.28
C ARG A 84 29.09 27.60 -2.25
N ASP A 85 29.24 27.94 -0.98
CA ASP A 85 28.37 27.45 0.10
C ASP A 85 26.94 27.98 -0.07
N SER A 86 26.77 29.24 -0.44
CA SER A 86 25.47 29.83 -0.74
C SER A 86 24.78 29.13 -1.93
N ASP A 87 25.52 28.88 -3.02
CA ASP A 87 25.01 28.19 -4.20
C ASP A 87 24.69 26.73 -3.88
N ARG A 88 25.51 26.08 -3.04
CA ARG A 88 25.24 24.71 -2.58
C ARG A 88 23.99 24.66 -1.72
N MET A 89 23.85 25.55 -0.72
CA MET A 89 22.64 25.65 0.11
C MET A 89 21.40 25.99 -0.71
N ALA A 90 21.56 26.78 -1.78
CA ALA A 90 20.46 27.13 -2.67
C ALA A 90 19.94 25.95 -3.51
N GLN A 91 20.72 24.87 -3.69
CA GLN A 91 20.40 23.76 -4.59
C GLN A 91 20.35 22.39 -3.92
N PHE A 92 20.92 22.20 -2.74
CA PHE A 92 21.01 20.91 -2.07
C PHE A 92 20.39 20.94 -0.67
N ASP A 93 19.93 19.82 -0.18
CA ASP A 93 19.44 19.60 1.18
C ASP A 93 20.62 19.41 2.13
N ASP A 94 20.69 20.22 3.18
CA ASP A 94 21.84 20.24 4.11
C ASP A 94 22.00 18.94 4.90
N LEU A 95 20.90 18.22 5.16
CA LEU A 95 20.92 16.98 5.94
C LEU A 95 21.43 15.80 5.10
N THR A 96 20.89 15.63 3.90
CA THR A 96 21.10 14.43 3.08
C THR A 96 22.10 14.63 1.94
N GLY A 97 22.39 15.89 1.57
CA GLY A 97 23.23 16.23 0.43
C GLY A 97 22.59 15.97 -0.94
N LEU A 98 21.33 15.53 -0.98
CA LEU A 98 20.55 15.38 -2.21
C LEU A 98 20.12 16.75 -2.76
N ALA A 99 19.63 16.78 -4.01
CA ALA A 99 18.99 17.97 -4.55
C ALA A 99 17.84 18.42 -3.63
N ASN A 100 17.75 19.74 -3.37
CA ASN A 100 16.63 20.29 -2.63
C ASN A 100 15.44 20.53 -3.57
N ARG A 101 14.29 20.91 -2.99
CA ARG A 101 13.06 21.17 -3.73
C ARG A 101 13.27 22.12 -4.91
N ARG A 102 13.98 23.22 -4.70
CA ARG A 102 14.22 24.23 -5.75
C ARG A 102 14.96 23.64 -6.95
N ARG A 103 16.00 22.85 -6.71
CA ARG A 103 16.76 22.20 -7.78
C ARG A 103 15.91 21.15 -8.50
N MET A 104 15.13 20.36 -7.78
CA MET A 104 14.24 19.37 -8.38
C MET A 104 13.16 20.02 -9.26
N ASP A 105 12.58 21.14 -8.82
CA ASP A 105 11.60 21.90 -9.61
C ASP A 105 12.24 22.41 -10.93
N MET A 106 13.47 22.92 -10.87
CA MET A 106 14.22 23.36 -12.05
C MET A 106 14.55 22.19 -12.98
N THR A 107 15.00 21.06 -12.44
CA THR A 107 15.32 19.86 -13.23
C THR A 107 14.08 19.32 -13.94
N LEU A 108 12.95 19.24 -13.24
CA LEU A 108 11.69 18.79 -13.82
C LEU A 108 11.24 19.71 -14.97
N ALA A 109 11.27 21.03 -14.74
CA ALA A 109 10.90 22.00 -15.75
C ALA A 109 11.78 21.91 -17.01
N ASN A 110 13.11 21.77 -16.84
CA ASN A 110 14.05 21.62 -17.94
C ASN A 110 13.85 20.29 -18.70
N THR A 111 13.59 19.19 -17.98
CA THR A 111 13.34 17.88 -18.57
C THR A 111 12.05 17.90 -19.40
N LEU A 112 10.97 18.51 -18.89
CA LEU A 112 9.71 18.65 -19.62
C LEU A 112 9.82 19.62 -20.81
N ALA A 113 10.61 20.69 -20.70
CA ALA A 113 10.90 21.58 -21.84
C ALA A 113 11.64 20.82 -22.95
N SER A 114 12.55 19.92 -22.60
CA SER A 114 13.24 19.05 -23.56
C SER A 114 12.28 18.09 -24.27
N TYR A 115 11.23 17.60 -23.60
CA TYR A 115 10.17 16.81 -24.25
C TYR A 115 9.48 17.58 -25.39
N ARG A 116 9.17 18.86 -25.18
CA ARG A 116 8.52 19.68 -26.22
C ARG A 116 9.37 19.75 -27.50
N ASN A 117 10.68 19.76 -27.35
CA ASN A 117 11.64 19.89 -28.45
C ASN A 117 12.01 18.54 -29.09
N SER A 118 12.26 17.51 -28.29
CA SER A 118 12.85 16.23 -28.71
C SER A 118 11.95 15.00 -28.50
N LYS A 119 10.74 15.19 -27.96
CA LYS A 119 9.78 14.10 -27.65
C LYS A 119 10.33 13.05 -26.68
N ARG A 120 11.23 13.43 -25.80
CA ARG A 120 11.80 12.56 -24.77
C ARG A 120 10.85 12.45 -23.59
N SER A 121 10.46 11.23 -23.23
CA SER A 121 9.59 10.95 -22.08
C SER A 121 10.27 11.28 -20.75
N CYS A 122 9.49 11.46 -19.70
CA CYS A 122 9.96 11.70 -18.35
C CYS A 122 9.03 11.02 -17.34
N ALA A 123 9.60 10.35 -16.37
CA ALA A 123 8.83 9.84 -15.24
C ALA A 123 9.22 10.55 -13.95
N LEU A 124 8.21 10.83 -13.14
CA LEU A 124 8.34 11.40 -11.81
C LEU A 124 7.89 10.39 -10.77
N MET A 125 8.70 10.16 -9.75
CA MET A 125 8.33 9.38 -8.57
C MET A 125 8.34 10.30 -7.35
N MET A 126 7.24 10.31 -6.61
CA MET A 126 7.15 10.88 -5.26
C MET A 126 7.22 9.75 -4.25
N LEU A 127 8.08 9.85 -3.27
CA LEU A 127 8.32 8.84 -2.24
C LEU A 127 8.09 9.46 -0.86
N ASP A 128 7.44 8.71 0.03
CA ASP A 128 7.20 9.12 1.42
C ASP A 128 7.46 7.94 2.36
N LEU A 129 8.19 8.20 3.45
CA LEU A 129 8.54 7.16 4.41
C LEU A 129 7.37 6.83 5.33
N ASP A 130 6.90 5.61 5.26
CA ASP A 130 5.75 5.17 6.03
C ASP A 130 6.04 5.17 7.54
N ARG A 131 5.25 5.92 8.31
CA ARG A 131 5.35 5.99 9.78
C ARG A 131 6.70 6.54 10.28
N PHE A 132 7.29 7.53 9.60
CA PHE A 132 8.53 8.17 10.04
C PHE A 132 8.35 8.96 11.36
N LYS A 133 7.20 9.63 11.54
CA LYS A 133 6.90 10.39 12.77
C LYS A 133 7.05 9.54 14.06
N PRO A 134 6.47 8.32 14.17
CA PRO A 134 6.71 7.43 15.30
C PRO A 134 8.18 7.13 15.60
N VAL A 135 9.05 7.11 14.61
CA VAL A 135 10.50 6.93 14.82
C VAL A 135 11.07 8.15 15.56
N ASN A 136 10.72 9.36 15.12
CA ASN A 136 11.11 10.60 15.80
C ASN A 136 10.57 10.67 17.23
N ASP A 137 9.30 10.32 17.42
CA ASP A 137 8.63 10.38 18.72
C ASP A 137 9.23 9.36 19.71
N THR A 138 9.71 8.20 19.23
CA THR A 138 10.26 7.14 20.07
C THR A 138 11.76 7.28 20.33
N TYR A 139 12.55 7.64 19.31
CA TYR A 139 14.02 7.62 19.35
C TYR A 139 14.66 9.01 19.28
N GLY A 140 13.85 10.05 19.09
CA GLY A 140 14.28 11.45 18.96
C GLY A 140 14.76 11.83 17.56
N HIS A 141 14.75 13.15 17.27
CA HIS A 141 15.13 13.72 15.98
C HIS A 141 16.53 13.32 15.49
N PRO A 142 17.58 13.22 16.35
CA PRO A 142 18.92 12.83 15.87
C PRO A 142 18.96 11.43 15.23
N VAL A 143 18.12 10.50 15.72
CA VAL A 143 18.01 9.16 15.14
C VAL A 143 17.23 9.19 13.83
N GLY A 144 16.17 10.02 13.76
CA GLY A 144 15.42 10.27 12.53
C GLY A 144 16.29 10.89 11.44
N ASP A 145 17.14 11.86 11.79
CA ASP A 145 18.08 12.49 10.85
C ASP A 145 19.10 11.49 10.29
N GLU A 146 19.64 10.61 11.14
CA GLU A 146 20.55 9.56 10.69
C GLU A 146 19.85 8.53 9.79
N LEU A 147 18.60 8.20 10.10
CA LEU A 147 17.76 7.34 9.25
C LEU A 147 17.54 7.98 7.87
N LEU A 148 17.22 9.28 7.80
CA LEU A 148 17.02 10.01 6.56
C LEU A 148 18.29 10.02 5.68
N LYS A 149 19.48 10.20 6.27
CA LYS A 149 20.77 10.10 5.55
C LYS A 149 20.97 8.72 4.93
N GLN A 150 20.70 7.67 5.69
CA GLN A 150 20.87 6.31 5.20
C GLN A 150 19.82 5.94 4.14
N VAL A 151 18.57 6.42 4.27
CA VAL A 151 17.54 6.29 3.23
C VAL A 151 17.96 6.99 1.96
N ALA A 152 18.40 8.25 2.04
CA ALA A 152 18.89 9.04 0.91
C ALA A 152 19.99 8.30 0.15
N ALA A 153 20.97 7.76 0.87
CA ALA A 153 22.07 6.99 0.28
C ALA A 153 21.58 5.72 -0.43
N ARG A 154 20.57 5.02 0.13
CA ARG A 154 19.95 3.84 -0.52
C ARG A 154 19.22 4.22 -1.79
N ILE A 155 18.41 5.28 -1.77
CA ILE A 155 17.67 5.77 -2.95
C ILE A 155 18.68 6.12 -4.06
N GLN A 156 19.69 6.95 -3.74
CA GLN A 156 20.70 7.39 -4.71
C GLN A 156 21.48 6.21 -5.31
N LYS A 157 21.82 5.21 -4.50
CA LYS A 157 22.49 3.99 -4.98
C LYS A 157 21.65 3.19 -5.97
N ILE A 158 20.33 3.12 -5.77
CA ILE A 158 19.42 2.35 -6.62
C ILE A 158 19.13 3.09 -7.92
N VAL A 159 18.85 4.39 -7.83
CA VAL A 159 18.58 5.24 -8.98
C VAL A 159 19.84 5.40 -9.83
N GLY A 160 21.00 5.63 -9.19
CA GLY A 160 22.30 5.79 -9.85
C GLY A 160 22.31 6.93 -10.86
N SER A 161 22.86 6.67 -12.04
CA SER A 161 22.91 7.64 -13.15
C SER A 161 21.63 7.71 -14.00
N LYS A 162 20.59 6.96 -13.64
CA LYS A 162 19.33 6.91 -14.41
C LYS A 162 18.43 8.11 -14.18
N GLY A 163 18.63 8.83 -13.07
CA GLY A 163 17.78 9.95 -12.72
C GLY A 163 18.38 10.83 -11.63
N GLU A 164 17.73 11.96 -11.37
CA GLU A 164 18.06 12.85 -10.27
C GLU A 164 17.19 12.54 -9.05
N VAL A 165 17.82 12.57 -7.87
CA VAL A 165 17.17 12.29 -6.59
C VAL A 165 17.21 13.55 -5.73
N GLY A 166 16.07 13.92 -5.17
CA GLY A 166 15.94 15.06 -4.28
C GLY A 166 15.15 14.75 -3.02
N ARG A 167 15.33 15.59 -2.00
CA ARG A 167 14.51 15.61 -0.79
C ARG A 167 13.66 16.88 -0.77
N PHE A 168 12.35 16.70 -0.64
CA PHE A 168 11.39 17.81 -0.68
C PHE A 168 11.19 18.47 0.69
N GLY A 169 11.45 17.73 1.75
CA GLY A 169 11.32 18.15 3.14
C GLY A 169 10.81 17.00 4.01
N GLY A 170 11.05 17.04 5.33
CA GLY A 170 10.60 15.97 6.22
C GLY A 170 11.08 14.58 5.76
N ASP A 171 10.13 13.70 5.48
CA ASP A 171 10.29 12.32 5.03
C ASP A 171 9.96 12.10 3.53
N GLU A 172 9.82 13.20 2.77
CA GLU A 172 9.46 13.17 1.35
C GLU A 172 10.69 13.24 0.44
N PHE A 173 10.76 12.33 -0.53
CA PHE A 173 11.78 12.28 -1.57
C PHE A 173 11.15 12.30 -2.95
N GLN A 174 11.92 12.78 -3.93
CA GLN A 174 11.50 12.82 -5.32
C GLN A 174 12.59 12.23 -6.22
N VAL A 175 12.18 11.52 -7.27
CA VAL A 175 13.06 10.98 -8.31
C VAL A 175 12.54 11.40 -9.68
N ILE A 176 13.38 12.02 -10.48
CA ILE A 176 13.10 12.38 -11.87
C ILE A 176 13.93 11.48 -12.78
N LEU A 177 13.25 10.77 -13.68
CA LEU A 177 13.85 9.83 -14.62
C LEU A 177 13.63 10.35 -16.04
N SER A 178 14.69 10.78 -16.69
CA SER A 178 14.65 11.22 -18.09
C SER A 178 14.67 10.02 -19.03
N ASP A 179 13.97 10.13 -20.17
CA ASP A 179 13.92 9.10 -21.22
C ASP A 179 13.37 7.74 -20.73
N MET A 180 12.45 7.76 -19.75
CA MET A 180 11.85 6.55 -19.19
C MET A 180 10.33 6.69 -19.08
N ASP A 181 9.60 5.87 -19.82
CA ASP A 181 8.13 5.80 -19.82
C ASP A 181 7.59 4.35 -19.77
N ASP A 182 8.48 3.37 -19.82
CA ASP A 182 8.11 1.97 -19.69
C ASP A 182 7.67 1.67 -18.24
N ARG A 183 6.35 1.46 -18.08
CA ARG A 183 5.73 1.18 -16.78
C ARG A 183 6.28 -0.10 -16.12
N GLY A 184 6.75 -1.08 -16.91
CA GLY A 184 7.39 -2.28 -16.40
C GLY A 184 8.72 -1.96 -15.71
N GLN A 185 9.61 -1.23 -16.39
CA GLN A 185 10.90 -0.82 -15.84
C GLN A 185 10.75 0.13 -14.64
N LEU A 186 9.77 1.05 -14.70
CA LEU A 186 9.44 1.94 -13.60
C LEU A 186 8.92 1.16 -12.39
N GLY A 187 8.04 0.17 -12.62
CA GLY A 187 7.53 -0.71 -11.59
C GLY A 187 8.62 -1.54 -10.92
N ASP A 188 9.54 -2.10 -11.71
CA ASP A 188 10.70 -2.85 -11.20
C ASP A 188 11.64 -1.96 -10.37
N LEU A 189 11.85 -0.70 -10.78
CA LEU A 189 12.64 0.25 -10.02
C LEU A 189 11.97 0.60 -8.69
N ALA A 190 10.66 0.88 -8.72
CA ALA A 190 9.88 1.17 -7.52
C ALA A 190 9.87 -0.02 -6.55
N GLN A 191 9.69 -1.24 -7.04
CA GLN A 191 9.72 -2.45 -6.22
C GLN A 191 11.08 -2.64 -5.54
N ARG A 192 12.18 -2.40 -6.26
CA ARG A 192 13.54 -2.44 -5.69
C ARG A 192 13.75 -1.36 -4.63
N LEU A 193 13.24 -0.14 -4.86
CA LEU A 193 13.28 0.94 -3.86
C LEU A 193 12.56 0.52 -2.58
N ILE A 194 11.32 0.00 -2.69
CA ILE A 194 10.54 -0.47 -1.55
C ILE A 194 11.31 -1.56 -0.80
N GLN A 195 11.80 -2.59 -1.49
CA GLN A 195 12.53 -3.69 -0.86
C GLN A 195 13.81 -3.24 -0.14
N MET A 196 14.58 -2.33 -0.74
CA MET A 196 15.84 -1.89 -0.14
C MET A 196 15.64 -0.88 0.99
N ILE A 197 14.65 0.00 0.89
CA ILE A 197 14.34 0.95 1.96
C ILE A 197 13.78 0.20 3.17
N SER A 198 13.00 -0.84 2.97
CA SER A 198 12.45 -1.67 4.05
C SER A 198 13.47 -2.59 4.73
N GLN A 199 14.73 -2.65 4.26
CA GLN A 199 15.78 -3.38 4.98
C GLN A 199 16.16 -2.67 6.29
N PRO A 200 16.48 -3.42 7.36
CA PRO A 200 16.82 -2.83 8.64
C PRO A 200 17.98 -1.81 8.58
N TYR A 201 17.87 -0.78 9.42
CA TYR A 201 18.87 0.25 9.62
C TYR A 201 19.51 0.10 10.99
N PRO A 202 20.83 -0.19 11.08
CA PRO A 202 21.54 -0.23 12.35
C PRO A 202 21.88 1.20 12.79
N ILE A 203 21.14 1.76 13.74
CA ILE A 203 21.37 3.10 14.27
C ILE A 203 21.44 3.02 15.80
N ASN A 204 22.53 3.47 16.39
CA ASN A 204 22.79 3.51 17.84
C ASN A 204 22.49 2.18 18.56
N GLY A 205 22.85 1.04 17.93
CA GLY A 205 22.63 -0.30 18.49
C GLY A 205 21.21 -0.85 18.34
N SER A 206 20.27 -0.05 17.83
CA SER A 206 18.91 -0.47 17.51
C SER A 206 18.79 -0.85 16.02
N ARG A 207 17.87 -1.77 15.70
CA ARG A 207 17.52 -2.13 14.32
C ARG A 207 16.17 -1.51 13.98
N LEU A 208 16.19 -0.41 13.24
CA LEU A 208 14.99 0.26 12.77
C LEU A 208 14.55 -0.30 11.41
N VAL A 209 13.26 -0.43 11.22
CA VAL A 209 12.65 -0.81 9.94
C VAL A 209 11.63 0.26 9.57
N ILE A 210 11.68 0.75 8.34
CA ILE A 210 10.73 1.73 7.83
C ILE A 210 10.27 1.33 6.43
N GLY A 211 9.00 1.55 6.11
CA GLY A 211 8.45 1.37 4.77
C GLY A 211 8.58 2.63 3.93
N VAL A 212 8.26 2.51 2.65
CA VAL A 212 8.12 3.63 1.73
C VAL A 212 6.95 3.40 0.79
N SER A 213 6.11 4.43 0.63
CA SER A 213 5.06 4.47 -0.37
C SER A 213 5.51 5.32 -1.55
N ILE A 214 5.18 4.92 -2.79
CA ILE A 214 5.66 5.57 -4.02
C ILE A 214 4.48 5.88 -4.93
N GLY A 215 4.36 7.15 -5.34
CA GLY A 215 3.47 7.59 -6.41
C GLY A 215 4.23 7.91 -7.68
N MET A 216 3.72 7.51 -8.83
CA MET A 216 4.40 7.69 -10.12
C MET A 216 3.49 8.33 -11.15
N ALA A 217 4.05 9.29 -11.87
CA ALA A 217 3.42 9.92 -13.04
C ALA A 217 4.40 9.97 -14.21
N VAL A 218 3.88 9.86 -15.43
CA VAL A 218 4.69 9.75 -16.65
C VAL A 218 4.24 10.81 -17.67
N ALA A 219 5.15 11.71 -18.02
CA ALA A 219 4.94 12.63 -19.12
C ALA A 219 5.20 11.91 -20.48
N PRO A 220 4.37 12.14 -21.49
CA PRO A 220 3.32 13.18 -21.58
C PRO A 220 1.93 12.75 -21.10
N TYR A 221 1.75 11.48 -20.72
CA TYR A 221 0.42 10.87 -20.51
C TYR A 221 -0.31 11.45 -19.31
N ASP A 222 0.42 11.76 -18.25
CA ASP A 222 -0.13 12.18 -16.96
C ASP A 222 0.01 13.69 -16.71
N GLY A 223 0.65 14.42 -17.64
CA GLY A 223 0.85 15.87 -17.62
C GLY A 223 2.01 16.33 -18.50
N LEU A 224 1.96 17.58 -18.94
CA LEU A 224 3.01 18.24 -19.74
C LEU A 224 3.65 19.42 -19.02
N GLU A 225 3.01 19.91 -17.96
CA GLU A 225 3.52 20.97 -17.10
C GLU A 225 4.01 20.37 -15.78
N SER A 226 5.02 20.99 -15.16
CA SER A 226 5.62 20.49 -13.92
C SER A 226 4.57 20.32 -12.82
N HIS A 227 3.67 21.28 -12.66
CA HIS A 227 2.65 21.22 -11.63
C HIS A 227 1.64 20.09 -11.84
N GLU A 228 1.26 19.78 -13.11
CA GLU A 228 0.35 18.68 -13.44
C GLU A 228 0.99 17.33 -13.08
N LEU A 229 2.27 17.14 -13.45
CA LEU A 229 2.97 15.89 -13.21
C LEU A 229 3.22 15.65 -11.72
N VAL A 230 3.54 16.72 -10.96
CA VAL A 230 3.68 16.65 -9.50
C VAL A 230 2.34 16.33 -8.85
N GLU A 231 1.23 17.00 -9.23
CA GLU A 231 -0.11 16.70 -8.73
C GLU A 231 -0.49 15.23 -9.01
N ALA A 232 -0.22 14.75 -10.24
CA ALA A 232 -0.50 13.37 -10.62
C ALA A 232 0.31 12.35 -9.78
N ALA A 233 1.62 12.59 -9.58
CA ALA A 233 2.45 11.72 -8.77
C ALA A 233 2.06 11.74 -7.28
N ASP A 234 1.66 12.89 -6.76
CA ASP A 234 1.19 13.04 -5.38
C ASP A 234 -0.14 12.31 -5.16
N LEU A 235 -1.10 12.41 -6.09
CA LEU A 235 -2.33 11.64 -6.07
C LEU A 235 -2.07 10.13 -6.09
N ALA A 236 -1.09 9.69 -6.88
CA ALA A 236 -0.69 8.29 -6.91
C ALA A 236 -0.02 7.85 -5.60
N LEU A 237 0.82 8.69 -4.99
CA LEU A 237 1.43 8.45 -3.68
C LEU A 237 0.36 8.34 -2.59
N TYR A 238 -0.60 9.24 -2.62
CA TYR A 238 -1.73 9.21 -1.71
C TYR A 238 -2.53 7.90 -1.83
N ALA A 239 -2.81 7.46 -3.06
CA ALA A 239 -3.47 6.17 -3.32
C ALA A 239 -2.61 4.97 -2.84
N ALA A 240 -1.29 5.05 -2.93
CA ALA A 240 -0.38 4.03 -2.41
C ALA A 240 -0.47 3.94 -0.87
N LYS A 241 -0.49 5.09 -0.16
CA LYS A 241 -0.67 5.15 1.28
C LYS A 241 -2.03 4.59 1.72
N GLY A 242 -3.10 4.97 1.04
CA GLY A 242 -4.46 4.50 1.32
C GLY A 242 -4.67 3.01 1.00
N GLY A 243 -3.90 2.43 0.09
CA GLY A 243 -3.97 1.02 -0.30
C GLY A 243 -3.18 0.04 0.59
N GLY A 244 -2.69 0.48 1.77
CA GLY A 244 -1.98 -0.37 2.73
C GLY A 244 -0.51 -0.01 2.93
N ARG A 245 -0.01 1.06 2.31
CA ARG A 245 1.40 1.51 2.37
C ARG A 245 2.40 0.50 1.79
N ALA A 246 3.70 0.77 1.86
CA ALA A 246 4.78 -0.08 1.38
C ALA A 246 4.56 -0.62 -0.04
N GLN A 247 4.01 0.20 -0.92
CA GLN A 247 3.67 -0.13 -2.30
C GLN A 247 3.86 1.06 -3.23
N TYR A 248 3.80 0.81 -4.51
CA TYR A 248 3.78 1.87 -5.51
C TYR A 248 2.45 1.90 -6.28
N ARG A 249 2.10 3.07 -6.80
CA ARG A 249 0.96 3.28 -7.70
C ARG A 249 1.37 4.19 -8.84
N PHE A 250 0.90 3.86 -10.04
CA PHE A 250 0.90 4.79 -11.17
C PHE A 250 -0.35 5.64 -11.11
N TYR A 251 -0.21 6.90 -11.47
CA TYR A 251 -1.36 7.78 -11.61
C TYR A 251 -2.39 7.19 -12.60
N SER A 252 -3.65 7.39 -12.29
CA SER A 252 -4.79 7.20 -13.19
C SER A 252 -5.80 8.32 -12.96
N GLY A 253 -6.53 8.71 -13.98
CA GLY A 253 -7.54 9.79 -13.89
C GLY A 253 -8.59 9.55 -12.79
N GLU A 254 -8.90 8.30 -12.46
CA GLU A 254 -9.82 7.92 -11.38
C GLU A 254 -9.30 8.33 -9.99
N MET A 255 -7.99 8.47 -9.81
CA MET A 255 -7.40 8.86 -8.52
C MET A 255 -7.74 10.30 -8.15
N LYS A 256 -7.89 11.19 -9.13
CA LYS A 256 -8.29 12.58 -8.89
C LYS A 256 -9.71 12.66 -8.34
N GLU A 257 -10.61 11.87 -8.90
CA GLU A 257 -11.99 11.75 -8.41
C GLU A 257 -12.03 11.10 -7.02
N GLY A 258 -11.23 10.04 -6.80
CA GLY A 258 -11.09 9.38 -5.50
C GLY A 258 -10.58 10.33 -4.40
N ALA A 259 -9.55 11.14 -4.68
CA ALA A 259 -9.01 12.10 -3.75
C ALA A 259 -10.01 13.23 -3.42
N LYS A 260 -10.75 13.73 -4.44
CA LYS A 260 -11.83 14.71 -4.24
C LYS A 260 -12.93 14.14 -3.34
N ARG A 261 -13.36 12.90 -3.63
CA ARG A 261 -14.38 12.20 -2.84
C ARG A 261 -13.94 11.99 -1.39
N ARG A 262 -12.68 11.60 -1.17
CA ARG A 262 -12.14 11.44 0.17
C ARG A 262 -12.12 12.76 0.96
N ARG A 263 -11.67 13.88 0.34
CA ARG A 263 -11.69 15.19 0.98
C ARG A 263 -13.11 15.62 1.37
N GLN A 264 -14.10 15.33 0.51
CA GLN A 264 -15.50 15.58 0.83
C GLN A 264 -15.98 14.74 2.02
N ILE A 265 -15.60 13.45 2.07
CA ILE A 265 -15.90 12.58 3.21
C ILE A 265 -15.25 13.12 4.48
N GLU A 266 -14.00 13.58 4.41
CA GLU A 266 -13.29 14.16 5.56
C GLU A 266 -14.02 15.38 6.13
N GLU A 267 -14.43 16.31 5.27
CA GLU A 267 -15.16 17.51 5.69
C GLU A 267 -16.51 17.18 6.36
N GLU A 268 -17.26 16.25 5.80
CA GLU A 268 -18.60 15.88 6.27
C GLU A 268 -18.54 14.99 7.53
N LEU A 269 -17.52 14.13 7.62
CA LEU A 269 -17.35 13.21 8.75
C LEU A 269 -17.12 13.95 10.07
N ARG A 270 -16.52 15.15 10.04
CA ARG A 270 -16.30 15.98 11.23
C ARG A 270 -17.58 16.33 11.99
N ASN A 271 -18.70 16.43 11.27
CA ASN A 271 -19.99 16.82 11.84
C ASN A 271 -21.01 15.67 11.82
N VAL A 272 -20.64 14.48 11.39
CA VAL A 272 -21.59 13.38 11.15
C VAL A 272 -22.31 12.93 12.43
N LEU A 273 -21.66 13.00 13.58
CA LEU A 273 -22.22 12.63 14.89
C LEU A 273 -23.36 13.55 15.35
N ASP A 274 -23.40 14.78 14.86
CA ASP A 274 -24.45 15.76 15.16
C ASP A 274 -25.65 15.62 14.20
N THR A 275 -25.65 14.57 13.36
CA THR A 275 -26.69 14.31 12.36
C THR A 275 -27.35 12.94 12.58
N ASP A 276 -28.52 12.73 11.94
CA ASP A 276 -29.19 11.43 11.91
C ASP A 276 -28.73 10.53 10.75
N GLN A 277 -27.54 10.78 10.19
CA GLN A 277 -27.04 10.05 9.02
C GLN A 277 -26.42 8.70 9.36
N LEU A 278 -26.03 8.49 10.62
CA LEU A 278 -25.44 7.23 11.07
C LEU A 278 -26.50 6.25 11.58
N ALA A 279 -26.36 5.01 11.19
CA ALA A 279 -27.21 3.91 11.65
C ALA A 279 -26.38 2.67 11.94
N MET A 280 -26.86 1.82 12.86
CA MET A 280 -26.28 0.49 13.07
C MET A 280 -27.11 -0.57 12.35
N HIS A 281 -26.43 -1.46 11.65
CA HIS A 281 -26.99 -2.69 11.12
C HIS A 281 -26.38 -3.88 11.84
N TYR A 282 -27.11 -4.98 11.89
CA TYR A 282 -26.77 -6.16 12.67
C TYR A 282 -26.79 -7.40 11.81
N GLN A 283 -25.69 -8.16 11.82
CA GLN A 283 -25.57 -9.41 11.08
C GLN A 283 -25.55 -10.60 12.04
N PRO A 284 -26.36 -11.65 11.83
CA PRO A 284 -26.41 -12.77 12.75
C PRO A 284 -25.13 -13.62 12.72
N ILE A 285 -24.65 -13.98 13.92
CA ILE A 285 -23.61 -14.98 14.17
C ILE A 285 -24.30 -16.19 14.80
N VAL A 286 -24.30 -17.30 14.08
CA VAL A 286 -25.10 -18.49 14.39
C VAL A 286 -24.19 -19.58 14.95
N ASN A 287 -24.62 -20.23 16.01
CA ASN A 287 -23.92 -21.41 16.54
C ASN A 287 -24.10 -22.59 15.55
N ALA A 288 -23.02 -23.21 15.15
CA ALA A 288 -22.99 -24.25 14.12
C ALA A 288 -23.75 -25.53 14.50
N GLN A 289 -23.79 -25.87 15.81
CA GLN A 289 -24.43 -27.10 16.30
C GLN A 289 -25.91 -26.89 16.58
N THR A 290 -26.26 -25.79 17.27
CA THR A 290 -27.67 -25.53 17.68
C THR A 290 -28.45 -24.81 16.62
N GLN A 291 -27.80 -24.22 15.62
CA GLN A 291 -28.38 -23.34 14.60
C GLN A 291 -29.16 -22.14 15.20
N MET A 292 -28.81 -21.75 16.40
CA MET A 292 -29.36 -20.59 17.08
C MET A 292 -28.45 -19.38 16.92
N VAL A 293 -29.06 -18.19 16.82
CA VAL A 293 -28.30 -16.94 16.84
C VAL A 293 -27.68 -16.75 18.23
N ALA A 294 -26.35 -16.68 18.29
CA ALA A 294 -25.62 -16.44 19.53
C ALA A 294 -25.30 -14.97 19.74
N ASN A 295 -24.97 -14.26 18.67
CA ASN A 295 -24.63 -12.84 18.69
C ASN A 295 -25.10 -12.18 17.39
N PHE A 296 -25.16 -10.84 17.42
CA PHE A 296 -25.17 -10.04 16.20
C PHE A 296 -23.90 -9.20 16.13
N GLU A 297 -23.24 -9.19 14.98
CA GLU A 297 -22.20 -8.22 14.71
C GLU A 297 -22.82 -6.87 14.35
N SER A 298 -22.40 -5.82 15.02
CA SER A 298 -22.83 -4.45 14.77
C SER A 298 -21.97 -3.81 13.70
N LEU A 299 -22.60 -3.31 12.67
CA LEU A 299 -21.96 -2.77 11.48
C LEU A 299 -22.49 -1.36 11.23
N ILE A 300 -21.60 -0.37 11.37
CA ILE A 300 -21.95 1.04 11.14
C ILE A 300 -22.31 1.28 9.67
N ARG A 301 -23.31 2.13 9.44
CA ARG A 301 -23.79 2.57 8.11
C ARG A 301 -23.91 4.07 8.10
N TRP A 302 -23.45 4.69 7.03
CA TRP A 302 -23.59 6.12 6.79
C TRP A 302 -24.52 6.37 5.62
N HIS A 303 -25.67 6.98 5.89
CA HIS A 303 -26.70 7.34 4.93
C HIS A 303 -26.63 8.82 4.63
N HIS A 304 -25.82 9.19 3.64
CA HIS A 304 -25.66 10.57 3.23
C HIS A 304 -26.88 11.05 2.42
N PRO A 305 -27.43 12.25 2.69
CA PRO A 305 -28.68 12.72 2.05
C PRO A 305 -28.56 12.84 0.53
N GLU A 306 -27.43 13.26 0.00
CA GLU A 306 -27.23 13.47 -1.44
C GLU A 306 -26.55 12.25 -2.12
N ARG A 307 -25.62 11.59 -1.43
CA ARG A 307 -24.80 10.51 -2.01
C ARG A 307 -25.31 9.10 -1.69
N GLY A 308 -26.36 9.01 -0.90
CA GLY A 308 -26.91 7.72 -0.48
C GLY A 308 -26.01 6.99 0.52
N LYS A 309 -25.80 5.69 0.34
CA LYS A 309 -25.01 4.88 1.26
C LYS A 309 -23.51 5.03 1.01
N ILE A 310 -22.76 5.53 1.99
CA ILE A 310 -21.30 5.56 1.96
C ILE A 310 -20.78 4.29 2.65
N SER A 311 -19.84 3.59 1.98
CA SER A 311 -19.31 2.32 2.48
C SER A 311 -18.41 2.51 3.72
N PRO A 312 -18.49 1.65 4.75
CA PRO A 312 -17.52 1.64 5.86
C PRO A 312 -16.06 1.54 5.39
N ALA A 313 -15.78 0.74 4.37
CA ALA A 313 -14.45 0.63 3.77
C ALA A 313 -13.93 1.96 3.18
N GLU A 314 -14.81 2.92 2.92
CA GLU A 314 -14.46 4.23 2.38
C GLU A 314 -14.27 5.27 3.51
N PHE A 315 -15.16 5.31 4.53
CA PHE A 315 -15.10 6.37 5.54
C PHE A 315 -14.35 5.99 6.83
N ILE A 316 -14.25 4.71 7.19
CA ILE A 316 -13.50 4.30 8.39
C ILE A 316 -12.02 4.66 8.30
N PRO A 317 -11.30 4.38 7.20
CA PRO A 317 -9.91 4.83 7.06
C PRO A 317 -9.74 6.35 7.12
N VAL A 318 -10.75 7.11 6.61
CA VAL A 318 -10.75 8.57 6.74
C VAL A 318 -10.94 8.99 8.19
N ALA A 319 -11.87 8.35 8.92
CA ALA A 319 -12.10 8.60 10.34
C ALA A 319 -10.83 8.34 11.19
N GLU A 320 -10.07 7.30 10.84
CA GLU A 320 -8.78 6.99 11.49
C GLU A 320 -7.73 8.06 11.24
N ASP A 321 -7.61 8.54 10.00
CA ASP A 321 -6.60 9.54 9.63
C ASP A 321 -6.87 10.93 10.24
N ILE A 322 -8.15 11.27 10.50
CA ILE A 322 -8.54 12.56 11.10
C ILE A 322 -8.91 12.47 12.59
N ASP A 323 -8.56 11.37 13.26
CA ASP A 323 -8.87 11.08 14.68
C ASP A 323 -10.37 11.04 15.03
N MET A 324 -11.26 11.01 14.03
CA MET A 324 -12.72 10.88 14.25
C MET A 324 -13.15 9.45 14.59
N ILE A 325 -12.26 8.46 14.43
CA ILE A 325 -12.57 7.06 14.76
C ILE A 325 -12.89 6.86 16.23
N LYS A 326 -12.31 7.66 17.14
CA LYS A 326 -12.57 7.58 18.59
C LYS A 326 -14.01 7.94 18.95
N PRO A 327 -14.49 9.17 18.66
CA PRO A 327 -15.88 9.55 18.97
C PRO A 327 -16.88 8.72 18.15
N LEU A 328 -16.55 8.34 16.90
CA LEU A 328 -17.39 7.49 16.08
C LEU A 328 -17.55 6.09 16.66
N GLY A 329 -16.44 5.50 17.15
CA GLY A 329 -16.45 4.18 17.77
C GLY A 329 -17.15 4.18 19.13
N GLU A 330 -17.03 5.24 19.92
CA GLU A 330 -17.78 5.41 21.17
C GLU A 330 -19.30 5.51 20.91
N TRP A 331 -19.70 6.29 19.91
CA TRP A 331 -21.09 6.35 19.45
C TRP A 331 -21.61 4.98 19.01
N ALA A 332 -20.84 4.25 18.20
CA ALA A 332 -21.20 2.93 17.70
C ALA A 332 -21.35 1.92 18.85
N LEU A 333 -20.41 1.90 19.80
CA LEU A 333 -20.44 1.05 21.00
C LEU A 333 -21.68 1.34 21.85
N ALA A 334 -21.94 2.63 22.16
CA ALA A 334 -23.09 3.03 22.94
C ALA A 334 -24.42 2.69 22.26
N ARG A 335 -24.49 2.89 20.93
CA ARG A 335 -25.69 2.54 20.15
C ARG A 335 -25.91 1.05 20.10
N ALA A 336 -24.88 0.25 19.81
CA ALA A 336 -24.97 -1.20 19.76
C ALA A 336 -25.37 -1.82 21.11
N CYS A 337 -24.80 -1.33 22.21
CA CYS A 337 -25.19 -1.76 23.55
C CYS A 337 -26.64 -1.42 23.89
N ARG A 338 -27.11 -0.22 23.54
CA ARG A 338 -28.49 0.21 23.77
C ARG A 338 -29.47 -0.62 22.95
N ASP A 339 -29.18 -0.89 21.68
CA ASP A 339 -30.06 -1.72 20.83
C ASP A 339 -30.10 -3.17 21.36
N ALA A 340 -28.96 -3.71 21.82
CA ALA A 340 -28.88 -5.05 22.37
C ALA A 340 -29.68 -5.27 23.67
N THR A 341 -29.97 -4.24 24.46
CA THR A 341 -30.83 -4.35 25.65
C THR A 341 -32.27 -4.75 25.31
N GLN A 342 -32.67 -4.52 24.07
CA GLN A 342 -34.03 -4.86 23.60
C GLN A 342 -34.15 -6.31 23.09
N TRP A 343 -33.01 -7.03 22.98
CA TRP A 343 -32.97 -8.41 22.52
C TRP A 343 -33.06 -9.40 23.69
N PRO A 344 -33.43 -10.68 23.42
CA PRO A 344 -33.37 -11.74 24.41
C PRO A 344 -32.02 -11.81 25.14
N ASP A 345 -32.02 -12.16 26.42
CA ASP A 345 -30.84 -12.12 27.29
C ASP A 345 -29.71 -13.08 26.89
N ASP A 346 -30.03 -14.10 26.13
CA ASP A 346 -29.07 -15.08 25.58
C ASP A 346 -28.38 -14.62 24.31
N ILE A 347 -28.78 -13.48 23.71
CA ILE A 347 -28.19 -12.92 22.49
C ILE A 347 -27.23 -11.79 22.84
N GLY A 348 -25.98 -11.90 22.39
CA GLY A 348 -24.97 -10.88 22.56
C GLY A 348 -24.84 -9.95 21.34
N VAL A 349 -24.04 -8.88 21.52
CA VAL A 349 -23.65 -7.96 20.45
C VAL A 349 -22.12 -7.93 20.33
N ALA A 350 -21.62 -8.01 19.09
CA ALA A 350 -20.23 -7.87 18.78
C ALA A 350 -20.00 -6.50 18.13
N VAL A 351 -18.93 -5.80 18.56
CA VAL A 351 -18.59 -4.44 18.13
C VAL A 351 -17.14 -4.39 17.70
N ASN A 352 -16.90 -3.90 16.49
CA ASN A 352 -15.57 -3.70 15.93
C ASN A 352 -14.86 -2.52 16.60
N ILE A 353 -13.62 -2.72 17.03
CA ILE A 353 -12.78 -1.72 17.70
C ILE A 353 -11.53 -1.46 16.86
N SER A 354 -11.35 -0.21 16.42
CA SER A 354 -10.14 0.20 15.73
C SER A 354 -8.91 0.11 16.64
N ALA A 355 -7.75 -0.22 16.05
CA ALA A 355 -6.48 -0.23 16.78
C ALA A 355 -6.17 1.12 17.44
N LEU A 356 -6.46 2.24 16.76
CA LEU A 356 -6.27 3.58 17.30
C LEU A 356 -7.18 3.87 18.51
N GLN A 357 -8.38 3.34 18.48
CA GLN A 357 -9.32 3.44 19.60
C GLN A 357 -8.86 2.60 20.78
N PHE A 358 -8.38 1.38 20.54
CA PHE A 358 -7.83 0.50 21.57
C PHE A 358 -6.55 1.05 22.19
N GLU A 359 -5.71 1.78 21.44
CA GLU A 359 -4.50 2.42 21.95
C GLU A 359 -4.77 3.51 22.98
N CYS A 360 -5.96 4.12 23.04
CA CYS A 360 -6.33 5.11 24.05
C CYS A 360 -6.34 4.50 25.46
N ASP A 361 -5.73 5.19 26.42
CA ASP A 361 -5.59 4.66 27.80
C ASP A 361 -6.90 4.54 28.54
N ASP A 362 -7.84 5.40 28.22
CA ASP A 362 -9.17 5.49 28.81
C ASP A 362 -10.18 4.50 28.22
N PHE A 363 -9.83 3.77 27.16
CA PHE A 363 -10.76 2.86 26.46
C PHE A 363 -11.48 1.87 27.39
N PRO A 364 -10.85 1.19 28.38
CA PRO A 364 -11.58 0.36 29.34
C PRO A 364 -12.61 1.15 30.16
N SER A 365 -12.32 2.41 30.45
CA SER A 365 -13.25 3.28 31.19
C SER A 365 -14.45 3.67 30.32
N VAL A 366 -14.24 3.95 29.04
CA VAL A 366 -15.30 4.19 28.05
C VAL A 366 -16.26 3.00 28.00
N VAL A 367 -15.71 1.79 27.86
CA VAL A 367 -16.52 0.55 27.85
C VAL A 367 -17.35 0.41 29.12
N ARG A 368 -16.76 0.67 30.29
CA ARG A 368 -17.46 0.60 31.59
C ARG A 368 -18.60 1.62 31.67
N THR A 369 -18.35 2.85 31.23
CA THR A 369 -19.34 3.93 31.21
C THR A 369 -20.51 3.55 30.32
N VAL A 370 -20.26 3.12 29.08
CA VAL A 370 -21.30 2.71 28.13
C VAL A 370 -22.15 1.56 28.68
N LEU A 371 -21.52 0.54 29.29
CA LEU A 371 -22.27 -0.58 29.90
C LEU A 371 -23.13 -0.12 31.09
N SER A 372 -22.61 0.81 31.91
CA SER A 372 -23.36 1.38 33.02
C SER A 372 -24.56 2.23 32.57
N GLU A 373 -24.38 3.03 31.53
CA GLU A 373 -25.43 3.90 30.99
C GLU A 373 -26.52 3.14 30.24
N THR A 374 -26.14 2.09 29.52
CA THR A 374 -27.09 1.30 28.73
C THR A 374 -27.77 0.19 29.54
N GLY A 375 -27.13 -0.27 30.62
CA GLY A 375 -27.60 -1.39 31.42
C GLY A 375 -27.38 -2.76 30.78
N LEU A 376 -26.62 -2.86 29.68
CA LEU A 376 -26.29 -4.14 29.05
C LEU A 376 -25.37 -4.97 29.95
N SER A 377 -25.71 -6.24 30.16
CA SER A 377 -24.81 -7.18 30.86
C SER A 377 -23.46 -7.28 30.14
N PRO A 378 -22.32 -7.09 30.82
CA PRO A 378 -20.99 -7.16 30.19
C PRO A 378 -20.74 -8.46 29.43
N SER A 379 -21.28 -9.60 29.90
CA SER A 379 -21.12 -10.90 29.28
C SER A 379 -21.76 -11.02 27.88
N ARG A 380 -22.66 -10.09 27.56
CA ARG A 380 -23.33 -10.00 26.26
C ARG A 380 -22.57 -9.14 25.23
N LEU A 381 -21.57 -8.36 25.68
CA LEU A 381 -20.74 -7.55 24.80
C LEU A 381 -19.50 -8.33 24.37
N VAL A 382 -19.26 -8.40 23.07
CA VAL A 382 -18.03 -8.92 22.45
C VAL A 382 -17.32 -7.75 21.77
N LEU A 383 -16.06 -7.52 22.10
CA LEU A 383 -15.22 -6.53 21.41
C LEU A 383 -14.37 -7.27 20.37
N GLU A 384 -14.51 -6.89 19.10
CA GLU A 384 -13.77 -7.48 17.99
C GLU A 384 -12.56 -6.59 17.68
N ILE A 385 -11.36 -7.18 17.72
CA ILE A 385 -10.09 -6.46 17.68
C ILE A 385 -9.18 -7.15 16.67
N THR A 386 -8.65 -6.41 15.70
CA THR A 386 -7.75 -6.94 14.67
C THR A 386 -6.33 -7.20 15.20
N GLU A 387 -5.56 -8.04 14.50
CA GLU A 387 -4.17 -8.36 14.86
C GLU A 387 -3.26 -7.12 14.99
N SER A 388 -3.57 -6.02 14.31
CA SER A 388 -2.77 -4.80 14.27
C SER A 388 -2.52 -4.16 15.65
N VAL A 389 -3.38 -4.40 16.63
CA VAL A 389 -3.23 -3.92 18.02
C VAL A 389 -1.94 -4.45 18.67
N PHE A 390 -1.41 -5.58 18.22
CA PHE A 390 -0.20 -6.20 18.78
C PHE A 390 1.11 -5.68 18.19
N LEU A 391 1.07 -4.89 17.11
CA LEU A 391 2.28 -4.35 16.47
C LEU A 391 3.11 -3.44 17.41
N GLY A 392 2.48 -2.88 18.46
CA GLY A 392 3.13 -2.06 19.49
C GLY A 392 3.77 -2.82 20.65
N GLY A 393 3.58 -4.14 20.79
CA GLY A 393 4.31 -5.07 21.70
C GLY A 393 4.50 -4.63 23.15
N SER A 394 3.54 -3.93 23.78
CA SER A 394 3.78 -3.31 25.08
C SER A 394 3.01 -4.00 26.23
N ASN A 395 3.61 -3.96 27.44
CA ASN A 395 2.95 -4.32 28.69
C ASN A 395 1.63 -3.52 28.92
N ARG A 396 1.45 -2.40 28.23
CA ARG A 396 0.27 -1.54 28.26
C ARG A 396 -0.93 -2.20 27.57
N THR A 397 -0.72 -2.81 26.40
CA THR A 397 -1.73 -3.59 25.68
C THR A 397 -2.26 -4.74 26.51
N GLN A 398 -1.36 -5.48 27.17
CA GLN A 398 -1.73 -6.59 28.05
C GLN A 398 -2.60 -6.15 29.23
N ARG A 399 -2.25 -5.04 29.89
CA ARG A 399 -3.05 -4.48 31.00
C ARG A 399 -4.46 -4.10 30.57
N LYS A 400 -4.62 -3.50 29.40
CA LYS A 400 -5.95 -3.14 28.86
C LYS A 400 -6.83 -4.37 28.65
N PHE A 401 -6.29 -5.44 28.09
CA PHE A 401 -7.00 -6.71 27.96
C PHE A 401 -7.45 -7.26 29.32
N GLU A 402 -6.59 -7.21 30.33
CA GLU A 402 -6.91 -7.66 31.69
C GLU A 402 -8.01 -6.78 32.32
N GLU A 403 -7.99 -5.47 32.10
CA GLU A 403 -9.03 -4.56 32.59
C GLU A 403 -10.36 -4.82 31.92
N LEU A 404 -10.42 -5.02 30.59
CA LEU A 404 -11.61 -5.38 29.86
C LEU A 404 -12.19 -6.70 30.34
N LYS A 405 -11.35 -7.72 30.58
CA LYS A 405 -11.79 -9.00 31.15
C LYS A 405 -12.33 -8.86 32.57
N LYS A 406 -11.77 -7.96 33.40
CA LYS A 406 -12.31 -7.65 34.75
C LYS A 406 -13.68 -6.98 34.68
N ILE A 407 -14.00 -6.20 33.64
CA ILE A 407 -15.34 -5.67 33.38
C ILE A 407 -16.32 -6.80 33.07
N GLY A 408 -15.86 -7.91 32.50
CA GLY A 408 -16.65 -9.09 32.17
C GLY A 408 -17.06 -9.19 30.70
N VAL A 409 -16.50 -8.34 29.83
CA VAL A 409 -16.74 -8.41 28.37
C VAL A 409 -15.99 -9.58 27.74
N LYS A 410 -16.47 -10.02 26.57
CA LYS A 410 -15.81 -11.02 25.74
C LYS A 410 -14.95 -10.33 24.70
N LEU A 411 -13.85 -10.99 24.31
CA LEU A 411 -12.90 -10.50 23.33
C LEU A 411 -12.84 -11.45 22.13
N ALA A 412 -12.89 -10.93 20.93
CA ALA A 412 -12.71 -11.71 19.71
C ALA A 412 -11.54 -11.13 18.90
N LEU A 413 -10.69 -12.02 18.40
CA LEU A 413 -9.63 -11.65 17.46
C LEU A 413 -10.17 -11.70 16.04
N ASP A 414 -10.15 -10.57 15.36
CA ASP A 414 -10.70 -10.40 14.01
C ASP A 414 -9.63 -10.52 12.92
N ASP A 415 -10.05 -10.84 11.69
CA ASP A 415 -9.24 -10.98 10.47
C ASP A 415 -8.03 -11.93 10.62
N PHE A 416 -8.17 -12.99 11.45
CA PHE A 416 -7.04 -13.87 11.75
C PHE A 416 -6.51 -14.61 10.53
N GLY A 417 -5.19 -14.49 10.33
CA GLY A 417 -4.44 -15.14 9.25
C GLY A 417 -4.19 -14.30 8.02
N THR A 418 -4.66 -13.04 7.99
CA THR A 418 -4.42 -12.12 6.86
C THR A 418 -3.19 -11.23 7.08
N GLY A 419 -2.63 -11.21 8.30
CA GLY A 419 -1.53 -10.34 8.73
C GLY A 419 -0.29 -11.08 9.22
N TYR A 420 0.55 -10.37 9.98
CA TYR A 420 1.76 -10.89 10.63
C TYR A 420 1.40 -11.68 11.90
N SER A 421 0.86 -12.87 11.75
CA SER A 421 0.47 -13.73 12.87
C SER A 421 1.67 -14.21 13.69
N SER A 422 2.05 -13.46 14.72
CA SER A 422 2.93 -13.98 15.75
C SER A 422 2.09 -14.79 16.76
N LEU A 423 2.15 -16.10 16.70
CA LEU A 423 1.47 -17.02 17.65
C LEU A 423 1.79 -16.71 19.12
N SER A 424 2.80 -15.86 19.39
CA SER A 424 3.23 -15.51 20.74
C SER A 424 2.18 -14.75 21.55
N TYR A 425 1.41 -13.85 20.92
CA TYR A 425 0.38 -13.07 21.63
C TYR A 425 -0.93 -13.82 21.83
N LEU A 426 -1.27 -14.78 20.96
CA LEU A 426 -2.43 -15.65 21.20
C LEU A 426 -2.31 -16.45 22.50
N ARG A 427 -1.09 -16.76 22.91
CA ARG A 427 -0.84 -17.47 24.18
C ARG A 427 -1.06 -16.59 25.42
N THR A 428 -0.90 -15.28 25.27
CA THR A 428 -0.90 -14.32 26.40
C THR A 428 -2.17 -13.47 26.46
N ALA A 429 -2.78 -13.17 25.32
CA ALA A 429 -3.98 -12.37 25.26
C ALA A 429 -5.24 -13.21 25.55
N PRO A 430 -6.16 -12.74 26.42
CA PRO A 430 -7.30 -13.52 26.92
C PRO A 430 -8.50 -13.47 25.97
N PHE A 431 -8.32 -13.88 24.72
CA PHE A 431 -9.42 -13.95 23.75
C PHE A 431 -10.36 -15.12 24.05
N ASP A 432 -11.65 -14.89 23.81
CA ASP A 432 -12.71 -15.90 23.91
C ASP A 432 -13.01 -16.51 22.53
N LYS A 433 -12.77 -15.76 21.44
CA LYS A 433 -13.11 -16.15 20.07
C LYS A 433 -12.01 -15.76 19.08
N ILE A 434 -11.92 -16.53 17.99
CA ILE A 434 -11.13 -16.21 16.79
C ILE A 434 -12.09 -16.17 15.60
N LYS A 435 -12.09 -15.07 14.83
CA LYS A 435 -12.83 -14.95 13.58
C LYS A 435 -11.91 -15.34 12.42
N ILE A 436 -12.38 -16.29 11.61
CA ILE A 436 -11.68 -16.80 10.43
C ILE A 436 -12.13 -15.95 9.25
N ASP A 437 -11.20 -15.18 8.69
CA ASP A 437 -11.50 -14.24 7.60
C ASP A 437 -12.16 -14.92 6.39
N GLN A 438 -13.04 -14.18 5.74
CA GLN A 438 -13.79 -14.64 4.57
C GLN A 438 -12.88 -15.11 3.40
N SER A 439 -11.64 -14.67 3.29
CA SER A 439 -10.70 -15.11 2.25
C SER A 439 -10.37 -16.60 2.34
N PHE A 440 -10.44 -17.19 3.53
CA PHE A 440 -10.28 -18.63 3.75
C PHE A 440 -11.55 -19.42 3.47
N VAL A 441 -12.72 -18.80 3.55
CA VAL A 441 -14.02 -19.42 3.26
C VAL A 441 -14.32 -19.38 1.77
N ARG A 442 -14.07 -18.24 1.12
CA ARG A 442 -14.29 -18.08 -0.32
C ARG A 442 -13.47 -19.06 -1.13
N GLY A 443 -14.14 -19.80 -2.02
CA GLY A 443 -13.49 -20.79 -2.88
C GLY A 443 -12.97 -22.04 -2.15
N CYS A 444 -13.25 -22.21 -0.86
CA CYS A 444 -12.79 -23.39 -0.09
C CYS A 444 -13.33 -24.72 -0.63
N THR A 445 -14.41 -24.68 -1.40
CA THR A 445 -15.00 -25.84 -2.07
C THR A 445 -14.36 -26.17 -3.43
N GLU A 446 -13.42 -25.34 -3.90
CA GLU A 446 -12.74 -25.55 -5.19
C GLU A 446 -11.65 -26.63 -5.10
N PRO A 447 -11.57 -27.56 -6.06
CA PRO A 447 -10.52 -28.58 -6.07
C PRO A 447 -9.11 -27.97 -6.13
N GLY A 448 -8.22 -28.44 -5.25
CA GLY A 448 -6.83 -27.97 -5.18
C GLY A 448 -6.63 -26.67 -4.37
N ASN A 449 -7.68 -26.12 -3.75
CA ASN A 449 -7.56 -24.99 -2.85
C ASN A 449 -7.06 -25.47 -1.47
N ASN A 450 -6.07 -24.75 -0.89
CA ASN A 450 -5.49 -25.07 0.41
C ASN A 450 -6.28 -24.48 1.60
N ASN A 451 -7.27 -23.62 1.35
CA ASN A 451 -8.07 -22.97 2.39
C ASN A 451 -8.71 -23.95 3.40
N PRO A 452 -9.24 -25.13 3.00
CA PRO A 452 -9.76 -26.10 3.96
C PRO A 452 -8.71 -26.61 4.96
N ALA A 453 -7.46 -26.77 4.54
CA ALA A 453 -6.38 -27.19 5.44
C ALA A 453 -5.98 -26.07 6.41
N ILE A 454 -5.91 -24.83 5.92
CA ILE A 454 -5.63 -23.64 6.75
C ILE A 454 -6.74 -23.46 7.78
N MET A 455 -8.00 -23.56 7.38
CA MET A 455 -9.16 -23.46 8.26
C MET A 455 -9.10 -24.51 9.37
N SER A 456 -8.80 -25.77 9.03
CA SER A 456 -8.61 -26.83 10.03
C SER A 456 -7.49 -26.52 11.01
N ALA A 457 -6.38 -25.96 10.55
CA ALA A 457 -5.28 -25.57 11.41
C ALA A 457 -5.69 -24.46 12.40
N ILE A 458 -6.44 -23.46 11.93
CA ILE A 458 -6.96 -22.36 12.78
C ILE A 458 -7.96 -22.91 13.82
N VAL A 459 -8.89 -23.77 13.41
CA VAL A 459 -9.87 -24.39 14.33
C VAL A 459 -9.17 -25.22 15.40
N ASN A 460 -8.21 -26.05 15.02
CA ASN A 460 -7.42 -26.86 15.97
C ASN A 460 -6.62 -25.99 16.96
N LEU A 461 -6.05 -24.87 16.47
CA LEU A 461 -5.36 -23.91 17.32
C LEU A 461 -6.30 -23.26 18.33
N ALA A 462 -7.46 -22.80 17.88
CA ALA A 462 -8.49 -22.19 18.72
C ALA A 462 -8.98 -23.18 19.80
N ASP A 463 -9.23 -24.44 19.44
CA ASP A 463 -9.64 -25.48 20.36
C ASP A 463 -8.58 -25.77 21.43
N ALA A 464 -7.31 -25.88 21.03
CA ALA A 464 -6.19 -26.05 21.96
C ALA A 464 -6.05 -24.88 22.96
N LEU A 465 -6.45 -23.68 22.56
CA LEU A 465 -6.46 -22.46 23.38
C LEU A 465 -7.82 -22.24 24.09
N LYS A 466 -8.78 -23.14 23.95
CA LYS A 466 -10.14 -23.04 24.50
C LYS A 466 -10.92 -21.81 24.01
N MET A 467 -10.70 -21.41 22.79
CA MET A 467 -11.37 -20.30 22.12
C MET A 467 -12.43 -20.85 21.17
N ALA A 468 -13.56 -20.16 21.06
CA ALA A 468 -14.54 -20.43 20.01
C ALA A 468 -14.05 -19.88 18.66
N THR A 469 -14.54 -20.45 17.56
CA THR A 469 -14.26 -19.94 16.20
C THR A 469 -15.51 -19.38 15.56
N VAL A 470 -15.36 -18.32 14.74
CA VAL A 470 -16.41 -17.77 13.89
C VAL A 470 -15.90 -17.78 12.45
N ALA A 471 -16.52 -18.55 11.57
CA ALA A 471 -16.18 -18.54 10.15
C ALA A 471 -17.02 -17.48 9.43
N GLU A 472 -16.34 -16.54 8.76
CA GLU A 472 -16.98 -15.40 8.11
C GLU A 472 -17.24 -15.61 6.63
N GLY A 473 -18.19 -14.83 6.09
CA GLY A 473 -18.44 -14.77 4.65
C GLY A 473 -19.00 -16.04 4.04
N VAL A 474 -19.65 -16.90 4.83
CA VAL A 474 -20.31 -18.11 4.32
C VAL A 474 -21.57 -17.73 3.55
N GLU A 475 -21.63 -18.07 2.25
CA GLU A 475 -22.72 -17.70 1.36
C GLU A 475 -23.49 -18.91 0.82
N THR A 476 -22.83 -20.06 0.68
CA THR A 476 -23.40 -21.26 0.08
C THR A 476 -23.55 -22.40 1.08
N LYS A 477 -24.48 -23.34 0.80
CA LYS A 477 -24.67 -24.53 1.62
C LYS A 477 -23.47 -25.48 1.60
N ASP A 478 -22.68 -25.46 0.51
CA ASP A 478 -21.48 -26.29 0.38
C ASP A 478 -20.33 -25.74 1.26
N GLU A 479 -20.16 -24.41 1.28
CA GLU A 479 -19.23 -23.76 2.21
C GLU A 479 -19.67 -24.01 3.65
N LEU A 480 -20.97 -23.84 3.96
CA LEU A 480 -21.54 -24.12 5.29
C LEU A 480 -21.18 -25.53 5.75
N LYS A 481 -21.46 -26.52 4.90
CA LYS A 481 -21.15 -27.92 5.21
C LYS A 481 -19.67 -28.13 5.49
N LEU A 482 -18.82 -27.61 4.62
CA LEU A 482 -17.36 -27.74 4.77
C LEU A 482 -16.87 -27.10 6.07
N VAL A 483 -17.31 -25.88 6.37
CA VAL A 483 -16.93 -25.13 7.58
C VAL A 483 -17.37 -25.87 8.85
N VAL A 484 -18.61 -26.43 8.86
CA VAL A 484 -19.11 -27.26 9.96
C VAL A 484 -18.31 -28.56 10.09
N ASP A 485 -18.04 -29.25 8.97
CA ASP A 485 -17.25 -30.49 8.94
C ASP A 485 -15.79 -30.25 9.43
N ARG A 486 -15.26 -29.02 9.32
CA ARG A 486 -13.97 -28.61 9.85
C ARG A 486 -13.99 -28.18 11.31
N GLY A 487 -15.14 -28.15 11.96
CA GLY A 487 -15.31 -27.95 13.39
C GLY A 487 -15.43 -26.49 13.82
N ALA A 488 -15.73 -25.55 12.91
CA ALA A 488 -16.04 -24.18 13.30
C ALA A 488 -17.26 -24.14 14.24
N THR A 489 -17.15 -23.38 15.35
CA THR A 489 -18.19 -23.35 16.38
C THR A 489 -19.33 -22.37 16.06
N HIS A 490 -19.04 -21.30 15.36
CA HIS A 490 -20.01 -20.29 14.92
C HIS A 490 -19.78 -19.94 13.45
N ILE A 491 -20.81 -19.44 12.83
CA ILE A 491 -20.85 -19.14 11.40
C ILE A 491 -21.52 -17.80 11.19
N GLN A 492 -20.92 -16.99 10.34
CA GLN A 492 -21.43 -15.71 9.89
C GLN A 492 -21.37 -15.61 8.37
N GLY A 493 -22.41 -15.08 7.75
CA GLY A 493 -22.44 -14.88 6.32
C GLY A 493 -23.85 -14.68 5.79
N TYR A 494 -23.93 -14.40 4.48
CA TYR A 494 -25.21 -14.19 3.82
C TYR A 494 -26.09 -15.46 3.77
N ILE A 495 -25.49 -16.61 4.08
CA ILE A 495 -26.24 -17.85 4.25
C ILE A 495 -27.34 -17.73 5.32
N TYR A 496 -27.11 -16.97 6.38
CA TYR A 496 -28.05 -16.75 7.48
C TYR A 496 -28.73 -15.38 7.44
N GLY A 497 -28.17 -14.42 6.75
CA GLY A 497 -28.75 -13.09 6.57
C GLY A 497 -27.75 -12.02 6.24
N ARG A 498 -28.26 -10.98 5.59
CA ARG A 498 -27.50 -9.73 5.37
C ARG A 498 -27.63 -8.84 6.59
N PRO A 499 -26.69 -7.91 6.82
CA PRO A 499 -26.83 -6.92 7.87
C PRO A 499 -28.17 -6.17 7.78
N MET A 500 -28.96 -6.15 8.86
CA MET A 500 -30.30 -5.58 8.93
C MET A 500 -30.39 -4.50 10.01
N PRO A 501 -31.31 -3.53 9.91
CA PRO A 501 -31.56 -2.53 10.96
C PRO A 501 -32.02 -3.17 12.26
N ALA A 502 -31.87 -2.47 13.40
CA ALA A 502 -32.27 -2.96 14.73
C ALA A 502 -33.73 -3.38 14.80
N ASP A 503 -34.64 -2.63 14.19
CA ASP A 503 -36.07 -2.93 14.18
C ASP A 503 -36.39 -4.27 13.48
N ALA A 504 -35.65 -4.58 12.41
CA ALA A 504 -35.79 -5.85 11.71
C ALA A 504 -35.33 -7.04 12.57
N VAL A 505 -34.28 -6.85 13.40
CA VAL A 505 -33.84 -7.83 14.38
C VAL A 505 -34.98 -8.18 15.35
N LEU A 506 -35.64 -7.16 15.90
CA LEU A 506 -36.74 -7.34 16.85
C LEU A 506 -37.96 -8.07 16.24
N VAL A 507 -38.31 -7.75 15.00
CA VAL A 507 -39.43 -8.37 14.28
C VAL A 507 -39.16 -9.85 13.99
N THR A 508 -37.96 -10.16 13.53
CA THR A 508 -37.55 -11.50 13.12
C THR A 508 -37.41 -12.44 14.34
N HIS A 509 -37.27 -11.90 15.55
CA HIS A 509 -36.84 -12.64 16.74
C HIS A 509 -37.75 -12.51 17.96
N ARG A 510 -38.99 -12.07 17.77
CA ARG A 510 -40.00 -11.87 18.85
C ARG A 510 -40.40 -13.11 19.64
N GLY A 511 -39.93 -14.31 19.30
CA GLY A 511 -40.44 -15.57 19.85
C GLY A 511 -39.51 -16.33 20.80
N GLY A 512 -38.35 -15.81 21.24
CA GLY A 512 -37.39 -16.64 22.01
C GLY A 512 -36.98 -17.91 21.22
N ASN A 513 -35.76 -18.33 21.22
CA ASN A 513 -35.21 -19.39 20.35
C ASN A 513 -35.12 -18.97 18.86
N VAL A 514 -34.22 -18.07 18.59
CA VAL A 514 -33.95 -17.56 17.24
C VAL A 514 -33.20 -18.60 16.43
N SER A 515 -33.92 -19.50 15.78
CA SER A 515 -33.36 -20.44 14.80
C SER A 515 -33.11 -19.69 13.49
N ALA A 516 -31.86 -19.66 13.04
CA ALA A 516 -31.48 -19.10 11.74
C ALA A 516 -31.49 -20.21 10.69
N ALA A 517 -32.50 -20.19 9.79
CA ALA A 517 -32.55 -21.13 8.68
C ALA A 517 -31.54 -20.70 7.58
N ALA A 518 -30.66 -21.61 7.15
CA ALA A 518 -29.74 -21.36 6.05
C ALA A 518 -30.52 -21.14 4.74
N GLN A 519 -30.45 -19.90 4.20
CA GLN A 519 -31.20 -19.48 3.00
C GLN A 519 -30.34 -19.54 1.71
N GLY A 520 -29.05 -19.90 1.78
CA GLY A 520 -28.15 -19.98 0.64
C GLY A 520 -28.53 -21.13 -0.34
N PHE A 521 -28.13 -20.97 -1.58
CA PHE A 521 -28.23 -22.04 -2.57
C PHE A 521 -27.11 -23.08 -2.36
N ALA A 522 -27.40 -24.35 -2.62
CA ALA A 522 -26.36 -25.34 -2.83
C ALA A 522 -25.69 -25.00 -4.18
N SER A 523 -24.39 -24.92 -4.21
CA SER A 523 -23.69 -24.82 -5.48
C SER A 523 -23.94 -26.13 -6.22
N SER A 524 -24.90 -26.14 -7.11
CA SER A 524 -25.24 -27.30 -7.94
C SER A 524 -24.15 -27.54 -9.00
N ARG A 525 -22.87 -27.29 -8.69
CA ARG A 525 -21.79 -27.68 -9.57
C ARG A 525 -21.63 -29.20 -9.46
N PRO A 526 -21.98 -29.96 -10.51
CA PRO A 526 -21.76 -31.38 -10.53
C PRO A 526 -20.29 -31.68 -10.24
N GLU A 527 -20.04 -32.78 -9.52
CA GLU A 527 -18.70 -33.23 -9.18
C GLU A 527 -17.82 -33.25 -10.44
N ARG A 528 -16.75 -32.47 -10.45
CA ARG A 528 -15.82 -32.43 -11.58
C ARG A 528 -14.81 -33.56 -11.46
N LYS A 529 -14.77 -34.42 -12.49
CA LYS A 529 -13.76 -35.48 -12.59
C LYS A 529 -12.54 -34.97 -13.34
N THR A 530 -11.37 -35.15 -12.78
CA THR A 530 -10.11 -34.86 -13.48
C THR A 530 -10.03 -35.74 -14.73
N MET A 531 -9.85 -35.11 -15.89
CA MET A 531 -9.74 -35.80 -17.16
C MET A 531 -8.68 -35.09 -18.01
N LEU A 532 -7.64 -35.81 -18.41
CA LEU A 532 -6.64 -35.33 -19.36
C LEU A 532 -6.98 -35.90 -20.74
N ARG A 533 -7.73 -35.15 -21.53
CA ARG A 533 -8.11 -35.58 -22.89
C ARG A 533 -7.97 -34.48 -23.91
N THR A 534 -7.29 -34.76 -25.03
CA THR A 534 -7.29 -33.85 -26.18
C THR A 534 -8.64 -33.93 -26.89
N VAL A 535 -9.21 -32.80 -27.22
CA VAL A 535 -10.51 -32.66 -27.87
C VAL A 535 -10.44 -31.71 -29.06
N ALA A 536 -11.25 -31.93 -30.07
CA ALA A 536 -11.44 -31.00 -31.15
C ALA A 536 -12.54 -30.00 -30.77
N VAL A 537 -12.26 -28.71 -30.92
CA VAL A 537 -13.20 -27.59 -30.71
C VAL A 537 -13.49 -26.95 -32.04
N ARG A 538 -14.74 -26.96 -32.50
CA ARG A 538 -15.16 -26.40 -33.80
C ARG A 538 -15.94 -25.11 -33.61
N HIS A 539 -15.46 -24.06 -34.27
CA HIS A 539 -16.11 -22.75 -34.29
C HIS A 539 -15.96 -22.12 -35.67
N ASP A 540 -17.07 -21.62 -36.24
CA ASP A 540 -17.12 -20.93 -37.54
C ASP A 540 -16.36 -21.65 -38.69
N GLY A 541 -16.53 -22.97 -38.78
CA GLY A 541 -15.91 -23.79 -39.81
C GLY A 541 -14.44 -24.16 -39.55
N HIS A 542 -13.83 -23.64 -38.51
CA HIS A 542 -12.46 -23.96 -38.09
C HIS A 542 -12.43 -25.00 -36.99
N VAL A 543 -11.36 -25.80 -36.98
CA VAL A 543 -11.13 -26.84 -35.95
C VAL A 543 -9.87 -26.49 -35.17
N TYR A 544 -10.04 -26.36 -33.87
CA TYR A 544 -8.97 -26.08 -32.92
C TYR A 544 -8.73 -27.30 -32.03
N THR A 545 -7.53 -27.45 -31.54
CA THR A 545 -7.18 -28.52 -30.59
C THR A 545 -7.12 -27.94 -29.18
N GLY A 546 -7.98 -28.44 -28.27
CA GLY A 546 -7.96 -28.11 -26.85
C GLY A 546 -7.70 -29.35 -25.99
N ARG A 547 -7.35 -29.14 -24.72
CA ARG A 547 -7.17 -30.22 -23.74
C ARG A 547 -8.14 -30.03 -22.59
N VAL A 548 -9.02 -31.00 -22.38
CA VAL A 548 -9.90 -31.02 -21.19
C VAL A 548 -9.07 -31.41 -19.97
N ARG A 549 -9.10 -30.60 -18.92
CA ARG A 549 -8.45 -30.85 -17.61
C ARG A 549 -9.37 -31.45 -16.58
N ASN A 550 -10.58 -30.97 -16.56
CA ASN A 550 -11.64 -31.56 -15.76
C ASN A 550 -12.99 -31.40 -16.47
N ILE A 551 -13.90 -32.28 -16.15
CA ILE A 551 -15.22 -32.32 -16.76
C ILE A 551 -16.27 -32.69 -15.72
N SER A 552 -17.45 -32.10 -15.82
CA SER A 552 -18.66 -32.46 -15.10
C SER A 552 -19.77 -32.78 -16.09
N GLU A 553 -20.92 -33.20 -15.61
CA GLU A 553 -22.10 -33.44 -16.45
C GLU A 553 -22.54 -32.20 -17.25
N THR A 554 -22.24 -30.98 -16.78
CA THR A 554 -22.76 -29.73 -17.34
C THR A 554 -21.67 -28.80 -17.90
N GLY A 555 -20.36 -29.17 -17.81
CA GLY A 555 -19.29 -28.29 -18.30
C GLY A 555 -17.90 -28.87 -18.15
N ALA A 556 -16.90 -28.16 -18.68
CA ALA A 556 -15.49 -28.57 -18.64
C ALA A 556 -14.54 -27.37 -18.50
N LEU A 557 -13.32 -27.66 -18.06
CA LEU A 557 -12.16 -26.77 -18.18
C LEU A 557 -11.33 -27.23 -19.38
N ILE A 558 -11.15 -26.34 -20.35
CA ILE A 558 -10.37 -26.59 -21.57
C ILE A 558 -9.16 -25.66 -21.59
N GLU A 559 -7.97 -26.23 -21.87
CA GLU A 559 -6.70 -25.53 -22.09
C GLU A 559 -6.29 -25.56 -23.56
N GLY A 560 -5.41 -24.62 -23.97
CA GLY A 560 -4.78 -24.58 -25.29
C GLY A 560 -5.48 -23.64 -26.27
N LEU A 561 -6.46 -22.86 -25.84
CA LEU A 561 -7.15 -21.85 -26.64
C LEU A 561 -7.04 -20.49 -25.93
N TRP A 562 -6.35 -19.55 -26.58
CA TRP A 562 -6.04 -18.24 -26.01
C TRP A 562 -7.15 -17.22 -26.25
N ASN A 563 -7.47 -16.43 -25.23
CA ASN A 563 -8.34 -15.25 -25.33
C ASN A 563 -9.70 -15.49 -26.00
N VAL A 564 -10.34 -16.63 -25.73
CA VAL A 564 -11.68 -16.89 -26.25
C VAL A 564 -12.69 -15.93 -25.59
N PRO A 565 -13.44 -15.10 -26.36
CA PRO A 565 -14.41 -14.19 -25.79
C PRO A 565 -15.49 -14.92 -24.97
N VAL A 566 -15.86 -14.35 -23.83
CA VAL A 566 -16.97 -14.87 -23.00
C VAL A 566 -18.26 -14.82 -23.80
N GLY A 567 -19.03 -15.91 -23.76
CA GLY A 567 -20.26 -16.05 -24.56
C GLY A 567 -20.06 -16.71 -25.93
N THR A 568 -18.81 -16.98 -26.37
CA THR A 568 -18.54 -17.71 -27.61
C THR A 568 -19.08 -19.15 -27.50
N SER A 569 -19.91 -19.56 -28.47
CA SER A 569 -20.46 -20.90 -28.58
C SER A 569 -19.72 -21.71 -29.64
N PHE A 570 -19.42 -22.96 -29.33
CA PHE A 570 -18.67 -23.87 -30.20
C PHE A 570 -19.02 -25.33 -29.90
N SER A 571 -18.70 -26.23 -30.83
CA SER A 571 -18.89 -27.66 -30.62
C SER A 571 -17.61 -28.27 -30.06
N VAL A 572 -17.72 -29.11 -29.05
CA VAL A 572 -16.59 -29.88 -28.45
C VAL A 572 -16.80 -31.37 -28.73
N GLU A 573 -15.86 -31.98 -29.41
CA GLU A 573 -15.83 -33.42 -29.63
C GLU A 573 -15.14 -34.12 -28.44
N LEU A 574 -15.94 -34.52 -27.46
CA LEU A 574 -15.46 -35.21 -26.24
C LEU A 574 -15.06 -36.66 -26.52
N SER A 575 -15.68 -37.32 -27.52
CA SER A 575 -15.31 -38.63 -28.04
C SER A 575 -15.85 -38.80 -29.47
N ASP A 576 -15.46 -39.89 -30.16
CA ASP A 576 -15.93 -40.20 -31.53
C ASP A 576 -17.47 -40.30 -31.63
N ARG A 577 -18.15 -40.48 -30.49
CA ARG A 577 -19.61 -40.63 -30.42
C ARG A 577 -20.31 -39.50 -29.63
N LEU A 578 -19.54 -38.57 -29.01
CA LEU A 578 -20.11 -37.52 -28.19
C LEU A 578 -19.58 -36.15 -28.58
N VAL A 579 -20.40 -35.42 -29.29
CA VAL A 579 -20.21 -33.99 -29.60
C VAL A 579 -21.24 -33.20 -28.82
N VAL A 580 -20.79 -32.14 -28.13
CA VAL A 580 -21.62 -31.27 -27.34
C VAL A 580 -21.41 -29.82 -27.76
N GLN A 581 -22.49 -29.04 -27.76
CA GLN A 581 -22.39 -27.60 -27.87
C GLN A 581 -21.96 -27.04 -26.50
N ALA A 582 -21.03 -26.10 -26.51
CA ALA A 582 -20.49 -25.49 -25.30
C ALA A 582 -20.36 -23.98 -25.48
N THR A 583 -20.57 -23.24 -24.40
CA THR A 583 -20.41 -21.79 -24.38
C THR A 583 -19.34 -21.41 -23.36
N ALA A 584 -18.37 -20.57 -23.76
CA ALA A 584 -17.34 -20.03 -22.87
C ALA A 584 -17.98 -19.14 -21.82
N ARG A 585 -17.81 -19.45 -20.54
CA ARG A 585 -18.28 -18.66 -19.40
C ARG A 585 -17.21 -17.73 -18.83
N TRP A 586 -15.96 -18.14 -18.92
CA TRP A 586 -14.81 -17.33 -18.60
C TRP A 586 -13.62 -17.83 -19.41
N SER A 587 -12.68 -16.94 -19.71
CA SER A 587 -11.42 -17.23 -20.37
C SER A 587 -10.31 -16.41 -19.72
N LYS A 588 -9.20 -17.04 -19.45
CA LYS A 588 -8.00 -16.40 -18.91
C LYS A 588 -6.77 -17.15 -19.42
N ASP A 589 -5.87 -16.41 -20.06
CA ASP A 589 -4.68 -16.94 -20.69
C ASP A 589 -5.06 -18.05 -21.71
N ASP A 590 -4.48 -19.25 -21.60
CA ASP A 590 -4.78 -20.42 -22.42
C ASP A 590 -5.90 -21.31 -21.88
N ARG A 591 -6.66 -20.85 -20.87
CA ARG A 591 -7.70 -21.62 -20.16
C ARG A 591 -9.06 -21.00 -20.30
N MET A 592 -10.07 -21.84 -20.50
CA MET A 592 -11.46 -21.42 -20.48
C MET A 592 -12.36 -22.41 -19.75
N GLY A 593 -13.33 -21.88 -19.00
CA GLY A 593 -14.43 -22.66 -18.43
C GLY A 593 -15.62 -22.63 -19.36
N VAL A 594 -16.12 -23.79 -19.74
CA VAL A 594 -17.27 -23.92 -20.65
C VAL A 594 -18.45 -24.60 -19.97
N VAL A 595 -19.64 -24.23 -20.38
CA VAL A 595 -20.91 -24.86 -20.01
C VAL A 595 -21.47 -25.54 -21.23
N PHE A 596 -21.94 -26.78 -21.07
CA PHE A 596 -22.58 -27.55 -22.13
C PHE A 596 -24.06 -27.15 -22.25
N ASP A 597 -24.60 -27.25 -23.46
CA ASP A 597 -26.01 -27.01 -23.76
C ASP A 597 -26.95 -28.06 -23.16
N ARG A 598 -26.41 -29.24 -22.85
CA ARG A 598 -27.13 -30.37 -22.25
C ARG A 598 -26.23 -31.13 -21.27
N SER A 599 -26.84 -31.80 -20.30
CA SER A 599 -26.10 -32.69 -19.40
C SER A 599 -25.57 -33.92 -20.17
N ILE A 600 -24.35 -34.32 -19.84
CA ILE A 600 -23.67 -35.48 -20.46
C ILE A 600 -23.48 -36.59 -19.44
N ASP A 601 -23.60 -37.87 -19.88
CA ASP A 601 -23.22 -38.99 -19.07
C ASP A 601 -21.71 -39.22 -19.09
N LEU A 602 -21.04 -38.97 -17.95
CA LEU A 602 -19.62 -39.15 -17.78
C LEU A 602 -19.17 -40.63 -17.84
N ALA A 603 -20.08 -41.58 -17.63
CA ALA A 603 -19.79 -43.01 -17.75
C ALA A 603 -19.53 -43.39 -19.22
N SER A 604 -20.24 -42.72 -20.14
CA SER A 604 -20.06 -42.91 -21.60
C SER A 604 -18.67 -42.51 -22.13
N LEU A 605 -17.93 -41.68 -21.38
CA LEU A 605 -16.57 -41.22 -21.73
C LEU A 605 -15.46 -42.20 -21.34
N ARG A 606 -15.73 -43.24 -20.55
CA ARG A 606 -14.73 -44.22 -20.05
C ARG A 606 -14.36 -45.33 -21.03
N ALA A 607 -15.03 -45.41 -22.17
CA ALA A 607 -14.78 -46.47 -23.13
C ALA A 607 -13.69 -46.12 -24.14
N GLN A 608 -12.53 -46.77 -24.02
CA GLN A 608 -11.37 -46.98 -24.87
C GLN A 608 -10.25 -45.96 -24.92
N PRO A 609 -9.00 -46.37 -24.59
CA PRO A 609 -7.80 -45.68 -25.03
C PRO A 609 -7.58 -45.95 -26.53
N ARG A 610 -7.45 -44.90 -27.33
CA ARG A 610 -6.92 -45.04 -28.72
C ARG A 610 -5.50 -45.53 -28.68
N ALA A 611 -5.23 -46.68 -29.29
CA ALA A 611 -3.91 -47.08 -29.75
C ALA A 611 -3.42 -45.99 -30.72
N LEU A 612 -2.24 -45.44 -30.44
CA LEU A 612 -1.49 -44.58 -31.37
C LEU A 612 -1.18 -45.43 -32.60
N ALA A 613 -1.84 -45.12 -33.72
CA ALA A 613 -1.36 -45.61 -35.01
C ALA A 613 -0.13 -44.78 -35.40
N SER A 614 0.95 -45.47 -35.61
CA SER A 614 2.28 -45.07 -36.06
C SER A 614 2.29 -44.19 -37.30
#